data_01ed3a964764059b03440c20e6970dbf
#
_entry.id   01ed3a964764059b03440c20e6970dbf
#
_cell.length_a   1.000
_cell.length_b   1.000
_cell.length_c   1.000
_cell.angle_alpha   90.00
_cell.angle_beta   90.00
_cell.angle_gamma   90.00
#
_symmetry.space_group_name_H-M   'P 1'
#
loop_
_entity.id
_entity.type
_entity.pdbx_description
1 polymer ?
#
loop_
_entity_poly.entity_id
_entity_poly.type
_entity_poly.pdbx_seq_one_letter_code
_entity_poly.pdbx_strand_id
1 'polypeptide(L)'
;MTVEIKNPKPMSLYVIDDHPLMREAVVMLLRRLRPGSTVVELDRIGGVESAVKQHGVPDLICLDLKLPDTTGTSGIHELKKRFPEAPLAVLSASPAADAEEQCIEAGADIYIEKSAGAQEIGNALRALLNADGGFEELSPTDNKLSKRQKQLIIMLDRGLSNREIADELGISEHTVKVHLWRLFRRLGVKSRTQTIHFARTHGMLAS
;
A
#
# COMPACT_ATOMS: atom_id res chain seq x y z
N MET A 1 1.84 -32.11 24.08
CA MET A 1 1.80 -31.64 22.69
C MET A 1 2.22 -30.18 22.68
N THR A 2 3.47 -29.93 22.33
CA THR A 2 4.05 -28.58 22.30
C THR A 2 3.61 -27.93 20.97
N VAL A 3 2.80 -26.88 21.05
CA VAL A 3 2.44 -26.08 19.87
C VAL A 3 3.70 -25.35 19.42
N GLU A 4 4.30 -25.76 18.32
CA GLU A 4 5.35 -24.99 17.66
C GLU A 4 4.74 -23.66 17.18
N ILE A 5 5.06 -22.59 17.89
CA ILE A 5 4.80 -21.21 17.43
C ILE A 5 5.74 -21.02 16.24
N LYS A 6 5.20 -21.22 15.02
CA LYS A 6 5.90 -20.86 13.79
C LYS A 6 6.20 -19.36 13.84
N ASN A 7 7.45 -19.03 14.09
CA ASN A 7 7.93 -17.64 13.98
C ASN A 7 7.64 -17.19 12.52
N PRO A 8 6.86 -16.13 12.31
CA PRO A 8 6.58 -15.64 10.96
C PRO A 8 7.91 -15.30 10.28
N LYS A 9 8.05 -15.69 9.01
CA LYS A 9 9.23 -15.35 8.20
C LYS A 9 9.45 -13.82 8.29
N PRO A 10 10.68 -13.36 8.55
CA PRO A 10 10.96 -11.93 8.59
C PRO A 10 10.61 -11.30 7.23
N MET A 11 9.83 -10.23 7.25
CA MET A 11 9.42 -9.48 6.06
C MET A 11 10.64 -8.77 5.46
N SER A 12 10.69 -8.71 4.13
CA SER A 12 11.70 -7.95 3.38
C SER A 12 11.06 -6.65 2.86
N LEU A 13 11.46 -5.51 3.42
CA LEU A 13 10.91 -4.18 3.12
C LEU A 13 11.95 -3.41 2.31
N TYR A 14 11.60 -3.01 1.09
CA TYR A 14 12.51 -2.33 0.17
C TYR A 14 12.26 -0.82 0.18
N VAL A 15 13.31 -0.04 0.37
CA VAL A 15 13.29 1.43 0.26
C VAL A 15 14.23 1.83 -0.86
N ILE A 16 13.68 2.40 -1.93
CA ILE A 16 14.40 2.79 -3.14
C ILE A 16 14.25 4.30 -3.28
N ASP A 17 15.27 5.05 -2.89
CA ASP A 17 15.30 6.52 -2.90
C ASP A 17 16.74 6.99 -3.05
N ASP A 18 17.05 7.85 -3.99
CA ASP A 18 18.41 8.37 -4.20
C ASP A 18 18.79 9.48 -3.21
N HIS A 19 17.81 10.03 -2.46
CA HIS A 19 18.04 11.03 -1.43
C HIS A 19 18.39 10.36 -0.08
N PRO A 20 19.65 10.43 0.40
CA PRO A 20 20.09 9.67 1.58
C PRO A 20 19.25 9.94 2.84
N LEU A 21 18.97 11.23 3.13
CA LEU A 21 18.20 11.61 4.32
C LEU A 21 16.76 11.10 4.29
N MET A 22 16.10 11.15 3.13
CA MET A 22 14.75 10.64 2.99
C MET A 22 14.71 9.12 3.10
N ARG A 23 15.65 8.45 2.47
CA ARG A 23 15.82 7.00 2.57
C ARG A 23 16.00 6.57 4.02
N GLU A 24 16.91 7.22 4.76
CA GLU A 24 17.14 6.92 6.18
C GLU A 24 15.87 7.14 7.02
N ALA A 25 15.14 8.25 6.80
CA ALA A 25 13.89 8.54 7.51
C ALA A 25 12.84 7.44 7.30
N VAL A 26 12.65 6.99 6.05
CA VAL A 26 11.70 5.91 5.74
C VAL A 26 12.15 4.58 6.36
N VAL A 27 13.44 4.27 6.31
CA VAL A 27 14.03 3.08 6.94
C VAL A 27 13.78 3.08 8.45
N MET A 28 14.01 4.19 9.13
CA MET A 28 13.72 4.32 10.57
C MET A 28 12.24 4.10 10.89
N LEU A 29 11.34 4.65 10.06
CA LEU A 29 9.90 4.45 10.19
C LEU A 29 9.54 2.97 10.04
N LEU A 30 10.05 2.30 9.01
CA LEU A 30 9.76 0.88 8.75
C LEU A 30 10.28 -0.02 9.86
N ARG A 31 11.50 0.21 10.35
CA ARG A 31 12.08 -0.53 11.50
C ARG A 31 11.24 -0.37 12.77
N ARG A 32 10.67 0.82 12.99
CA ARG A 32 9.76 1.08 14.11
C ARG A 32 8.39 0.42 13.92
N LEU A 33 7.88 0.39 12.68
CA LEU A 33 6.58 -0.18 12.36
C LEU A 33 6.57 -1.70 12.36
N ARG A 34 7.70 -2.32 11.97
CA ARG A 34 7.88 -3.78 11.89
C ARG A 34 9.25 -4.17 12.45
N PRO A 35 9.40 -4.21 13.79
CA PRO A 35 10.61 -4.74 14.41
C PRO A 35 10.87 -6.19 13.94
N GLY A 36 12.12 -6.49 13.62
CA GLY A 36 12.51 -7.82 13.12
C GLY A 36 12.36 -8.04 11.62
N SER A 37 11.86 -7.05 10.84
CA SER A 37 11.92 -7.10 9.38
C SER A 37 13.32 -6.78 8.86
N THR A 38 13.64 -7.29 7.67
CA THR A 38 14.83 -6.90 6.91
C THR A 38 14.48 -5.68 6.08
N VAL A 39 15.07 -4.53 6.37
CA VAL A 39 14.90 -3.32 5.55
C VAL A 39 16.07 -3.20 4.58
N VAL A 40 15.78 -3.27 3.30
CA VAL A 40 16.74 -3.22 2.18
C VAL A 40 16.75 -1.81 1.60
N GLU A 41 17.93 -1.20 1.57
CA GLU A 41 18.14 0.17 1.12
C GLU A 41 18.78 0.19 -0.26
N LEU A 42 18.18 0.90 -1.20
CA LEU A 42 18.70 1.06 -2.57
C LEU A 42 18.60 2.54 -2.98
N ASP A 43 19.53 2.96 -3.81
CA ASP A 43 19.56 4.32 -4.39
C ASP A 43 19.02 4.35 -5.84
N ARG A 44 18.71 3.18 -6.41
CA ARG A 44 18.22 2.98 -7.77
C ARG A 44 17.54 1.64 -7.96
N ILE A 45 16.74 1.49 -9.01
CA ILE A 45 16.07 0.23 -9.35
C ILE A 45 17.04 -0.84 -9.82
N GLY A 46 18.12 -0.46 -10.50
CA GLY A 46 19.15 -1.39 -10.99
C GLY A 46 19.76 -2.29 -9.91
N GLY A 47 19.69 -1.89 -8.64
CA GLY A 47 20.14 -2.70 -7.49
C GLY A 47 19.19 -3.79 -7.04
N VAL A 48 17.94 -3.76 -7.48
CA VAL A 48 16.87 -4.64 -6.97
C VAL A 48 17.15 -6.12 -7.23
N GLU A 49 17.69 -6.47 -8.39
CA GLU A 49 17.96 -7.87 -8.72
C GLU A 49 18.99 -8.52 -7.77
N SER A 50 20.05 -7.80 -7.48
CA SER A 50 21.09 -8.25 -6.52
C SER A 50 20.52 -8.34 -5.11
N ALA A 51 19.72 -7.36 -4.71
CA ALA A 51 19.07 -7.32 -3.41
C ALA A 51 18.10 -8.49 -3.21
N VAL A 52 17.31 -8.86 -4.22
CA VAL A 52 16.39 -10.01 -4.16
C VAL A 52 17.14 -11.33 -3.96
N LYS A 53 18.30 -11.49 -4.60
CA LYS A 53 19.14 -12.70 -4.40
C LYS A 53 19.66 -12.83 -2.96
N GLN A 54 19.86 -11.69 -2.26
CA GLN A 54 20.40 -11.65 -0.91
C GLN A 54 19.32 -11.66 0.18
N HIS A 55 18.22 -10.94 -0.03
CA HIS A 55 17.22 -10.64 0.98
C HIS A 55 15.83 -11.21 0.68
N GLY A 56 15.65 -11.83 -0.49
CA GLY A 56 14.37 -12.37 -0.94
C GLY A 56 13.49 -11.33 -1.62
N VAL A 57 12.32 -11.78 -2.07
CA VAL A 57 11.33 -10.91 -2.73
C VAL A 57 10.77 -9.90 -1.75
N PRO A 58 10.44 -8.67 -2.20
CA PRO A 58 9.87 -7.65 -1.34
C PRO A 58 8.45 -8.01 -0.88
N ASP A 59 8.17 -7.79 0.42
CA ASP A 59 6.84 -7.81 1.00
C ASP A 59 6.20 -6.40 1.01
N LEU A 60 7.00 -5.35 0.85
CA LEU A 60 6.61 -3.96 0.63
C LEU A 60 7.71 -3.24 -0.12
N ILE A 61 7.33 -2.36 -1.05
CA ILE A 61 8.25 -1.47 -1.76
C ILE A 61 7.85 -0.02 -1.47
N CYS A 62 8.80 0.77 -0.96
CA CYS A 62 8.73 2.23 -0.89
C CYS A 62 9.61 2.78 -2.02
N LEU A 63 9.03 3.46 -2.98
CA LEU A 63 9.71 3.92 -4.20
C LEU A 63 9.69 5.43 -4.32
N ASP A 64 10.84 6.05 -4.46
CA ASP A 64 10.91 7.43 -4.98
C ASP A 64 10.54 7.44 -6.46
N LEU A 65 9.68 8.39 -6.83
CA LEU A 65 9.28 8.57 -8.23
C LEU A 65 10.44 9.09 -9.10
N LYS A 66 11.35 9.87 -8.53
CA LYS A 66 12.47 10.49 -9.24
C LYS A 66 13.78 9.79 -8.90
N LEU A 67 14.11 8.75 -9.62
CA LEU A 67 15.38 8.04 -9.51
C LEU A 67 16.26 8.31 -10.73
N PRO A 68 17.59 8.22 -10.60
CA PRO A 68 18.52 8.49 -11.70
C PRO A 68 18.42 7.51 -12.87
N ASP A 69 17.88 6.32 -12.63
CA ASP A 69 17.75 5.23 -13.61
C ASP A 69 16.30 5.00 -14.08
N THR A 70 15.38 5.92 -13.76
CA THR A 70 13.97 5.83 -14.20
C THR A 70 13.49 7.12 -14.86
N THR A 71 12.40 7.02 -15.61
CA THR A 71 11.70 8.16 -16.23
C THR A 71 10.20 8.05 -15.96
N GLY A 72 9.62 9.09 -15.36
CA GLY A 72 8.19 9.11 -15.04
C GLY A 72 7.78 7.90 -14.19
N THR A 73 6.78 7.14 -14.63
CA THR A 73 6.25 5.96 -13.93
C THR A 73 6.91 4.64 -14.33
N SER A 74 8.00 4.66 -15.12
CA SER A 74 8.66 3.44 -15.62
C SER A 74 9.13 2.51 -14.49
N GLY A 75 9.60 3.07 -13.37
CA GLY A 75 10.02 2.31 -12.20
C GLY A 75 8.86 1.55 -11.54
N ILE A 76 7.67 2.16 -11.50
CA ILE A 76 6.46 1.51 -10.98
C ILE A 76 6.10 0.31 -11.84
N HIS A 77 6.04 0.49 -13.16
CA HIS A 77 5.73 -0.56 -14.11
C HIS A 77 6.72 -1.74 -14.02
N GLU A 78 8.01 -1.44 -13.94
CA GLU A 78 9.05 -2.46 -13.81
C GLU A 78 8.88 -3.27 -12.52
N LEU A 79 8.73 -2.59 -11.38
CA LEU A 79 8.59 -3.27 -10.09
C LEU A 79 7.30 -4.07 -9.99
N LYS A 80 6.18 -3.53 -10.47
CA LYS A 80 4.89 -4.25 -10.47
C LYS A 80 4.85 -5.44 -11.44
N LYS A 81 5.57 -5.36 -12.56
CA LYS A 81 5.74 -6.51 -13.47
C LYS A 81 6.53 -7.64 -12.79
N ARG A 82 7.56 -7.29 -11.99
CA ARG A 82 8.41 -8.27 -11.30
C ARG A 82 7.79 -8.79 -10.00
N PHE A 83 7.10 -7.94 -9.28
CA PHE A 83 6.51 -8.22 -7.96
C PHE A 83 5.05 -7.77 -7.91
N PRO A 84 4.15 -8.42 -8.66
CA PRO A 84 2.75 -7.99 -8.77
C PRO A 84 2.00 -8.00 -7.43
N GLU A 85 2.40 -8.88 -6.52
CA GLU A 85 1.77 -9.04 -5.21
C GLU A 85 2.33 -8.10 -4.15
N ALA A 86 3.54 -7.57 -4.33
CA ALA A 86 4.14 -6.66 -3.35
C ALA A 86 3.42 -5.30 -3.36
N PRO A 87 2.89 -4.81 -2.23
CA PRO A 87 2.41 -3.45 -2.12
C PRO A 87 3.51 -2.45 -2.48
N LEU A 88 3.17 -1.43 -3.28
CA LEU A 88 4.09 -0.40 -3.72
C LEU A 88 3.59 0.98 -3.30
N ALA A 89 4.29 1.60 -2.35
CA ALA A 89 4.09 2.98 -1.94
C ALA A 89 5.05 3.88 -2.71
N VAL A 90 4.51 4.82 -3.48
CA VAL A 90 5.31 5.89 -4.10
C VAL A 90 5.47 7.03 -3.10
N LEU A 91 6.73 7.48 -2.89
CA LEU A 91 7.05 8.69 -2.16
C LEU A 91 7.60 9.72 -3.16
N SER A 92 7.03 10.91 -3.21
CA SER A 92 7.43 11.91 -4.19
C SER A 92 7.42 13.32 -3.62
N ALA A 93 8.34 14.16 -4.10
CA ALA A 93 8.35 15.59 -3.81
C ALA A 93 7.31 16.36 -4.65
N SER A 94 6.74 15.74 -5.69
CA SER A 94 5.69 16.37 -6.50
C SER A 94 4.35 16.36 -5.75
N PRO A 95 3.51 17.40 -5.92
CA PRO A 95 2.16 17.39 -5.36
C PRO A 95 1.33 16.22 -5.90
N ALA A 96 0.43 15.66 -5.07
CA ALA A 96 -0.44 14.56 -5.46
C ALA A 96 -1.33 14.91 -6.67
N ALA A 97 -1.81 16.17 -6.74
CA ALA A 97 -2.61 16.67 -7.84
C ALA A 97 -1.94 16.50 -9.22
N ASP A 98 -0.60 16.47 -9.26
CA ASP A 98 0.16 16.44 -10.52
C ASP A 98 0.58 15.02 -10.94
N ALA A 99 0.71 14.09 -10.00
CA ALA A 99 1.37 12.82 -10.27
C ALA A 99 0.64 11.58 -9.71
N GLU A 100 -0.27 11.73 -8.76
CA GLU A 100 -0.90 10.59 -8.09
C GLU A 100 -1.66 9.69 -9.07
N GLU A 101 -2.51 10.27 -9.92
CA GLU A 101 -3.34 9.51 -10.86
C GLU A 101 -2.48 8.64 -11.78
N GLN A 102 -1.44 9.23 -12.37
CA GLN A 102 -0.52 8.50 -13.26
C GLN A 102 0.23 7.38 -12.52
N CYS A 103 0.63 7.60 -11.25
CA CYS A 103 1.29 6.57 -10.45
C CYS A 103 0.35 5.41 -10.12
N ILE A 104 -0.90 5.70 -9.77
CA ILE A 104 -1.91 4.67 -9.48
C ILE A 104 -2.26 3.87 -10.75
N GLU A 105 -2.42 4.54 -11.90
CA GLU A 105 -2.64 3.87 -13.19
C GLU A 105 -1.46 2.97 -13.60
N ALA A 106 -0.23 3.40 -13.26
CA ALA A 106 0.98 2.61 -13.47
C ALA A 106 1.09 1.39 -12.53
N GLY A 107 0.23 1.30 -11.52
CA GLY A 107 0.15 0.16 -10.60
C GLY A 107 0.64 0.45 -9.17
N ALA A 108 0.95 1.68 -8.81
CA ALA A 108 1.21 2.03 -7.42
C ALA A 108 -0.05 1.82 -6.57
N ASP A 109 0.12 1.32 -5.36
CA ASP A 109 -0.97 1.06 -4.43
C ASP A 109 -1.35 2.30 -3.62
N ILE A 110 -0.38 3.20 -3.41
CA ILE A 110 -0.57 4.48 -2.73
C ILE A 110 0.49 5.48 -3.20
N TYR A 111 0.10 6.76 -3.22
CA TYR A 111 0.98 7.89 -3.44
C TYR A 111 1.07 8.72 -2.16
N ILE A 112 2.28 9.08 -1.75
CA ILE A 112 2.57 9.86 -0.55
C ILE A 112 3.49 11.02 -0.93
N GLU A 113 3.10 12.24 -0.61
CA GLU A 113 3.98 13.38 -0.77
C GLU A 113 5.11 13.34 0.27
N LYS A 114 6.35 13.58 -0.14
CA LYS A 114 7.50 13.68 0.80
C LYS A 114 7.38 14.87 1.76
N SER A 115 6.54 15.84 1.42
CA SER A 115 6.17 16.98 2.29
C SER A 115 5.23 16.59 3.43
N ALA A 116 4.58 15.44 3.36
CA ALA A 116 3.76 14.91 4.45
C ALA A 116 4.62 14.67 5.70
N GLY A 117 4.05 14.94 6.86
CA GLY A 117 4.75 14.73 8.14
C GLY A 117 5.08 13.26 8.37
N ALA A 118 6.14 12.98 9.15
CA ALA A 118 6.58 11.62 9.45
C ALA A 118 5.47 10.73 10.04
N GLN A 119 4.54 11.33 10.79
CA GLN A 119 3.38 10.62 11.35
C GLN A 119 2.42 10.16 10.24
N GLU A 120 2.16 11.00 9.25
CA GLU A 120 1.27 10.71 8.12
C GLU A 120 1.87 9.63 7.23
N ILE A 121 3.14 9.76 6.85
CA ILE A 121 3.90 8.73 6.12
C ILE A 121 3.88 7.41 6.90
N GLY A 122 4.15 7.47 8.22
CA GLY A 122 4.13 6.29 9.09
C GLY A 122 2.76 5.61 9.16
N ASN A 123 1.66 6.37 9.20
CA ASN A 123 0.30 5.82 9.21
C ASN A 123 -0.03 5.15 7.87
N ALA A 124 0.35 5.76 6.75
CA ALA A 124 0.15 5.19 5.42
C ALA A 124 0.92 3.87 5.25
N LEU A 125 2.21 3.85 5.62
CA LEU A 125 3.04 2.65 5.55
C LEU A 125 2.55 1.55 6.52
N ARG A 126 2.13 1.92 7.75
CA ARG A 126 1.53 0.97 8.70
C ARG A 126 0.27 0.34 8.11
N ALA A 127 -0.56 1.13 7.46
CA ALA A 127 -1.77 0.62 6.82
C ALA A 127 -1.43 -0.39 5.71
N LEU A 128 -0.40 -0.18 4.89
CA LEU A 128 0.08 -1.16 3.92
C LEU A 128 0.66 -2.42 4.57
N LEU A 129 1.47 -2.28 5.61
CA LEU A 129 2.11 -3.39 6.31
C LEU A 129 1.14 -4.26 7.11
N ASN A 130 0.05 -3.69 7.61
CA ASN A 130 -0.98 -4.44 8.35
C ASN A 130 -1.98 -5.14 7.42
N ALA A 131 -1.68 -5.22 6.12
CA ALA A 131 -2.51 -5.95 5.17
C ALA A 131 -2.68 -7.43 5.57
N ASP A 132 -1.67 -8.03 6.24
CA ASP A 132 -1.65 -9.44 6.61
C ASP A 132 -1.96 -9.74 8.09
N GLY A 133 -2.19 -8.73 8.94
CA GLY A 133 -2.43 -9.04 10.35
C GLY A 133 -2.70 -7.83 11.21
N GLY A 134 -3.97 -7.58 11.52
CA GLY A 134 -4.32 -6.64 12.56
C GLY A 134 -5.73 -6.04 12.51
N PHE A 135 -6.62 -6.63 11.76
CA PHE A 135 -8.07 -6.59 11.97
C PHE A 135 -8.58 -7.99 11.69
N GLU A 136 -9.01 -8.68 12.74
CA GLU A 136 -9.59 -10.03 12.75
C GLU A 136 -9.23 -10.89 11.54
N GLU A 137 -8.41 -11.92 11.78
CA GLU A 137 -8.20 -13.03 10.86
C GLU A 137 -9.55 -13.46 10.30
N LEU A 138 -9.81 -13.12 9.05
CA LEU A 138 -10.76 -13.88 8.27
C LEU A 138 -9.94 -14.84 7.45
N SER A 139 -10.01 -16.10 7.85
CA SER A 139 -9.47 -17.25 7.11
C SER A 139 -9.74 -17.11 5.62
N PRO A 140 -8.87 -17.62 4.72
CA PRO A 140 -9.05 -17.56 3.27
C PRO A 140 -10.37 -18.18 2.77
N THR A 141 -11.12 -18.80 3.65
CA THR A 141 -12.39 -19.51 3.37
C THR A 141 -13.66 -18.71 3.70
N ASP A 142 -13.55 -17.51 4.32
CA ASP A 142 -14.76 -16.76 4.67
C ASP A 142 -15.01 -15.65 3.64
N ASN A 143 -15.97 -15.88 2.75
CA ASN A 143 -16.40 -14.99 1.65
C ASN A 143 -17.14 -13.73 2.17
N LYS A 144 -17.06 -13.41 3.49
CA LYS A 144 -17.76 -12.29 4.12
C LYS A 144 -16.84 -11.07 4.24
N LEU A 145 -17.29 -9.95 3.69
CA LEU A 145 -16.65 -8.64 3.88
C LEU A 145 -16.65 -8.24 5.35
N SER A 146 -15.54 -7.63 5.81
CA SER A 146 -15.47 -7.07 7.16
C SER A 146 -16.48 -5.92 7.33
N LYS A 147 -16.85 -5.60 8.58
CA LYS A 147 -17.72 -4.46 8.88
C LYS A 147 -17.21 -3.17 8.23
N ARG A 148 -15.89 -2.95 8.27
CA ARG A 148 -15.23 -1.77 7.69
C ARG A 148 -15.32 -1.75 6.16
N GLN A 149 -15.14 -2.89 5.51
CA GLN A 149 -15.28 -2.99 4.05
C GLN A 149 -16.72 -2.72 3.60
N LYS A 150 -17.72 -3.21 4.34
CA LYS A 150 -19.12 -2.91 4.09
C LYS A 150 -19.44 -1.43 4.26
N GLN A 151 -18.92 -0.78 5.32
CA GLN A 151 -19.05 0.66 5.51
C GLN A 151 -18.46 1.44 4.33
N LEU A 152 -17.26 1.07 3.86
CA LEU A 152 -16.65 1.72 2.71
C LEU A 152 -17.50 1.58 1.45
N ILE A 153 -18.06 0.41 1.17
CA ILE A 153 -18.96 0.21 0.01
C ILE A 153 -20.17 1.15 0.10
N ILE A 154 -20.78 1.27 1.26
CA ILE A 154 -21.94 2.16 1.48
C ILE A 154 -21.54 3.62 1.26
N MET A 155 -20.38 4.06 1.77
CA MET A 155 -19.87 5.41 1.59
C MET A 155 -19.54 5.71 0.13
N LEU A 156 -18.96 4.74 -0.58
CA LEU A 156 -18.72 4.83 -2.02
C LEU A 156 -20.04 4.99 -2.80
N ASP A 157 -21.07 4.23 -2.46
CA ASP A 157 -22.38 4.29 -3.12
C ASP A 157 -23.11 5.62 -2.86
N ARG A 158 -22.93 6.20 -1.66
CA ARG A 158 -23.38 7.56 -1.31
C ARG A 158 -22.64 8.68 -2.06
N GLY A 159 -21.59 8.35 -2.79
CA GLY A 159 -20.82 9.32 -3.57
C GLY A 159 -19.75 10.09 -2.77
N LEU A 160 -19.45 9.72 -1.51
CA LEU A 160 -18.50 10.45 -0.67
C LEU A 160 -17.09 10.40 -1.27
N SER A 161 -16.40 11.54 -1.30
CA SER A 161 -14.98 11.63 -1.62
C SER A 161 -14.12 10.95 -0.54
N ASN A 162 -12.85 10.66 -0.85
CA ASN A 162 -11.93 10.07 0.13
C ASN A 162 -11.77 10.96 1.37
N ARG A 163 -11.81 12.27 1.21
CA ARG A 163 -11.75 13.25 2.30
C ARG A 163 -12.97 13.13 3.21
N GLU A 164 -14.19 13.12 2.65
CA GLU A 164 -15.43 12.95 3.42
C GLU A 164 -15.47 11.60 4.13
N ILE A 165 -14.99 10.54 3.48
CA ILE A 165 -14.83 9.23 4.10
C ILE A 165 -13.83 9.28 5.26
N ALA A 166 -12.72 9.99 5.10
CA ALA A 166 -11.70 10.16 6.13
C ALA A 166 -12.29 10.87 7.36
N ASP A 167 -13.01 11.98 7.14
CA ASP A 167 -13.68 12.75 8.18
C ASP A 167 -14.74 11.90 8.91
N GLU A 168 -15.60 11.18 8.18
CA GLU A 168 -16.67 10.32 8.76
C GLU A 168 -16.09 9.14 9.55
N LEU A 169 -14.91 8.66 9.17
CA LEU A 169 -14.25 7.51 9.80
C LEU A 169 -13.20 7.89 10.86
N GLY A 170 -12.87 9.18 11.02
CA GLY A 170 -11.85 9.66 11.95
C GLY A 170 -10.44 9.17 11.62
N ILE A 171 -10.10 9.03 10.34
CA ILE A 171 -8.79 8.55 9.86
C ILE A 171 -8.24 9.50 8.79
N SER A 172 -6.96 9.34 8.40
CA SER A 172 -6.41 10.14 7.31
C SER A 172 -6.95 9.72 5.95
N GLU A 173 -6.96 10.65 4.99
CA GLU A 173 -7.32 10.34 3.59
C GLU A 173 -6.42 9.26 2.98
N HIS A 174 -5.13 9.28 3.30
CA HIS A 174 -4.19 8.22 2.90
C HIS A 174 -4.61 6.85 3.43
N THR A 175 -5.09 6.78 4.66
CA THR A 175 -5.60 5.53 5.25
C THR A 175 -6.86 5.05 4.51
N VAL A 176 -7.73 5.98 4.09
CA VAL A 176 -8.91 5.65 3.25
C VAL A 176 -8.46 5.04 1.92
N LYS A 177 -7.49 5.65 1.23
CA LYS A 177 -6.95 5.13 -0.04
C LYS A 177 -6.45 3.69 0.11
N VAL A 178 -5.71 3.39 1.17
CA VAL A 178 -5.24 2.03 1.47
C VAL A 178 -6.41 1.06 1.70
N HIS A 179 -7.43 1.48 2.45
CA HIS A 179 -8.60 0.62 2.69
C HIS A 179 -9.39 0.36 1.40
N LEU A 180 -9.51 1.36 0.53
CA LEU A 180 -10.15 1.21 -0.78
C LEU A 180 -9.35 0.28 -1.69
N TRP A 181 -8.03 0.43 -1.75
CA TRP A 181 -7.17 -0.47 -2.49
C TRP A 181 -7.36 -1.94 -2.06
N ARG A 182 -7.35 -2.22 -0.74
CA ARG A 182 -7.59 -3.57 -0.22
C ARG A 182 -8.97 -4.09 -0.61
N LEU A 183 -9.98 -3.23 -0.53
CA LEU A 183 -11.34 -3.56 -0.94
C LEU A 183 -11.38 -3.92 -2.43
N PHE A 184 -10.77 -3.10 -3.28
CA PHE A 184 -10.74 -3.33 -4.73
C PHE A 184 -10.02 -4.63 -5.07
N ARG A 185 -8.85 -4.86 -4.47
CA ARG A 185 -8.10 -6.11 -4.65
C ARG A 185 -8.90 -7.33 -4.21
N ARG A 186 -9.57 -7.26 -3.07
CA ARG A 186 -10.41 -8.36 -2.55
C ARG A 186 -11.59 -8.67 -3.46
N LEU A 187 -12.22 -7.66 -4.03
CA LEU A 187 -13.36 -7.80 -4.94
C LEU A 187 -12.95 -8.13 -6.39
N GLY A 188 -11.65 -8.09 -6.71
CA GLY A 188 -11.15 -8.28 -8.07
C GLY A 188 -11.51 -7.13 -9.02
N VAL A 189 -11.74 -5.93 -8.49
CA VAL A 189 -12.12 -4.73 -9.24
C VAL A 189 -10.99 -3.70 -9.23
N LYS A 190 -11.00 -2.77 -10.20
CA LYS A 190 -9.90 -1.80 -10.38
C LYS A 190 -10.31 -0.35 -10.11
N SER A 191 -11.58 -0.08 -9.82
CA SER A 191 -12.06 1.29 -9.64
C SER A 191 -13.26 1.39 -8.70
N ARG A 192 -13.50 2.62 -8.21
CA ARG A 192 -14.68 2.98 -7.43
C ARG A 192 -15.99 2.58 -8.13
N THR A 193 -16.13 2.94 -9.39
CA THR A 193 -17.33 2.64 -10.20
C THR A 193 -17.56 1.13 -10.32
N GLN A 194 -16.48 0.37 -10.57
CA GLN A 194 -16.54 -1.08 -10.62
C GLN A 194 -16.93 -1.69 -9.26
N THR A 195 -16.43 -1.10 -8.15
CA THR A 195 -16.81 -1.54 -6.80
C THR A 195 -18.29 -1.37 -6.52
N ILE A 196 -18.86 -0.21 -6.87
CA ILE A 196 -20.29 0.08 -6.68
C ILE A 196 -21.12 -0.88 -7.55
N HIS A 197 -20.75 -1.06 -8.81
CA HIS A 197 -21.42 -2.00 -9.71
C HIS A 197 -21.37 -3.43 -9.17
N PHE A 198 -20.18 -3.89 -8.75
CA PHE A 198 -20.00 -5.21 -8.13
C PHE A 198 -20.90 -5.38 -6.90
N ALA A 199 -20.92 -4.38 -6.01
CA ALA A 199 -21.69 -4.43 -4.78
C ALA A 199 -23.21 -4.50 -5.04
N ARG A 200 -23.71 -3.78 -6.04
CA ARG A 200 -25.12 -3.81 -6.46
C ARG A 200 -25.50 -5.16 -7.08
N THR A 201 -24.66 -5.69 -7.97
CA THR A 201 -24.92 -6.97 -8.65
C THR A 201 -24.88 -8.17 -7.70
N HIS A 202 -24.12 -8.07 -6.59
CA HIS A 202 -24.00 -9.13 -5.59
C HIS A 202 -24.85 -8.91 -4.34
N GLY A 203 -25.82 -7.97 -4.36
CA GLY A 203 -26.74 -7.73 -3.26
C GLY A 203 -26.10 -7.25 -1.96
N MET A 204 -24.95 -6.58 -2.06
CA MET A 204 -24.21 -6.05 -0.89
C MET A 204 -24.73 -4.67 -0.46
N LEU A 205 -25.48 -3.99 -1.30
CA LEU A 205 -26.16 -2.73 -1.05
C LEU A 205 -27.67 -3.04 -1.05
N ALA A 206 -28.35 -2.60 0.01
CA ALA A 206 -29.82 -2.62 0.02
C ALA A 206 -30.35 -1.65 -1.05
N SER A 207 -31.29 -2.11 -1.82
CA SER A 207 -32.03 -1.31 -2.81
C SER A 207 -32.82 -0.22 -2.12
#